data_1fe94b922c3465027bc13b8809f61c99
#
_entry.id   1fe94b922c3465027bc13b8809f61c99
#
_cell.length_a   1.000
_cell.length_b   1.000
_cell.length_c   1.000
_cell.angle_alpha   90.00
_cell.angle_beta   90.00
_cell.angle_gamma   90.00
#
_symmetry.space_group_name_H-M   'P 1'
#
loop_
_entity.id
_entity.type
_entity.pdbx_description
1 polymer ?
#
loop_
_entity_poly.entity_id
_entity_poly.type
_entity_poly.pdbx_seq_one_letter_code
_entity_poly.pdbx_strand_id
1 'polypeptide(L)'
;IVGKDISELKIVTCHLGQGSSICAVEGGKSVDTSMGLTPLAGIPMVTRSGDLDPSVVTFLMKKEGWTAEEAENMLNKKSGVQGISGLAPDFREIEAASYGDNERAEIAIEKFKYEIASYIAKYAVAMNGVDYIVFTGGVGENQINIRRGICEKLEFMGVKIDLDENNMRGEEKVISTPDSTVKVYVIPTNEELMIAKETKRLIK
;
A
#
# COMPACT_ATOMS: atom_id res chain seq x y z
N ILE A 1 -11.29 18.29 4.52
CA ILE A 1 -12.13 17.25 3.90
C ILE A 1 -13.18 16.77 4.90
N VAL A 2 -12.79 16.23 6.04
CA VAL A 2 -13.69 15.56 6.99
C VAL A 2 -14.39 16.54 7.94
N GLY A 3 -13.85 17.72 8.18
CA GLY A 3 -14.41 18.73 9.09
C GLY A 3 -14.35 18.39 10.59
N LYS A 4 -13.54 17.37 10.95
CA LYS A 4 -13.30 16.96 12.35
C LYS A 4 -11.89 17.36 12.78
N ASP A 5 -11.69 17.50 14.10
CA ASP A 5 -10.35 17.71 14.64
C ASP A 5 -9.49 16.46 14.41
N ILE A 6 -8.27 16.66 13.93
CA ILE A 6 -7.36 15.54 13.62
C ILE A 6 -6.99 14.75 14.88
N SER A 7 -7.04 15.36 16.06
CA SER A 7 -6.76 14.70 17.33
C SER A 7 -7.76 13.59 17.68
N GLU A 8 -8.93 13.58 17.04
CA GLU A 8 -9.99 12.59 17.25
C GLU A 8 -9.96 11.44 16.23
N LEU A 9 -9.05 11.50 15.23
CA LEU A 9 -9.09 10.61 14.07
C LEU A 9 -8.08 9.47 14.16
N LYS A 10 -8.52 8.29 13.71
CA LYS A 10 -7.72 7.09 13.48
C LYS A 10 -7.70 6.79 11.98
N ILE A 11 -6.56 7.01 11.36
CA ILE A 11 -6.41 6.98 9.91
C ILE A 11 -5.36 5.94 9.54
N VAL A 12 -5.65 5.11 8.54
CA VAL A 12 -4.64 4.31 7.87
C VAL A 12 -4.37 4.90 6.50
N THR A 13 -3.15 5.36 6.26
CA THR A 13 -2.72 5.84 4.94
C THR A 13 -2.03 4.74 4.16
N CYS A 14 -2.44 4.53 2.92
CA CYS A 14 -1.91 3.53 2.00
C CYS A 14 -1.28 4.26 0.81
N HIS A 15 0.01 4.57 0.90
CA HIS A 15 0.77 5.11 -0.22
C HIS A 15 1.22 3.95 -1.10
N LEU A 16 0.60 3.81 -2.28
CA LEU A 16 0.81 2.68 -3.19
C LEU A 16 1.37 3.18 -4.52
N GLY A 17 2.63 2.87 -4.78
CA GLY A 17 3.36 3.24 -5.99
C GLY A 17 4.41 2.20 -6.36
N GLN A 18 5.51 2.60 -7.02
CA GLN A 18 6.68 1.75 -7.23
C GLN A 18 7.28 1.30 -5.90
N GLY A 19 7.44 2.22 -4.95
CA GLY A 19 7.55 1.96 -3.53
C GLY A 19 6.18 2.10 -2.88
N SER A 20 5.91 1.31 -1.84
CA SER A 20 4.62 1.32 -1.17
C SER A 20 4.79 1.22 0.34
N SER A 21 3.95 1.93 1.08
CA SER A 21 3.94 1.88 2.55
C SER A 21 2.54 2.09 3.11
N ILE A 22 2.30 1.49 4.26
CA ILE A 22 1.10 1.69 5.05
C ILE A 22 1.50 2.35 6.37
N CYS A 23 0.74 3.32 6.82
CA CYS A 23 1.01 4.00 8.09
C CYS A 23 -0.27 4.14 8.90
N ALA A 24 -0.17 3.85 10.21
CA ALA A 24 -1.20 4.12 11.20
C ALA A 24 -1.01 5.53 11.76
N VAL A 25 -2.04 6.35 11.70
CA VAL A 25 -2.03 7.73 12.21
C VAL A 25 -3.15 7.89 13.23
N GLU A 26 -2.81 8.12 14.48
CA GLU A 26 -3.76 8.39 15.56
C GLU A 26 -3.54 9.80 16.11
N GLY A 27 -4.59 10.60 16.16
CA GLY A 27 -4.50 11.97 16.66
C GLY A 27 -3.49 12.83 15.87
N GLY A 28 -3.36 12.61 14.57
CA GLY A 28 -2.41 13.33 13.71
C GLY A 28 -0.95 12.90 13.82
N LYS A 29 -0.65 11.84 14.58
CA LYS A 29 0.72 11.32 14.76
C LYS A 29 0.83 9.92 14.20
N SER A 30 1.91 9.64 13.47
CA SER A 30 2.25 8.27 13.08
C SER A 30 2.56 7.44 14.33
N VAL A 31 1.80 6.36 14.54
CA VAL A 31 1.97 5.43 15.66
C VAL A 31 2.57 4.10 15.22
N ASP A 32 2.44 3.74 13.94
CA ASP A 32 3.09 2.57 13.35
C ASP A 32 3.24 2.78 11.83
N THR A 33 4.22 2.10 11.23
CA THR A 33 4.45 2.11 9.78
C THR A 33 4.95 0.76 9.29
N SER A 34 4.61 0.40 8.05
CA SER A 34 5.02 -0.88 7.46
C SER A 34 6.50 -0.97 7.10
N MET A 35 7.18 0.16 6.93
CA MET A 35 8.62 0.17 6.68
C MET A 35 9.39 0.04 7.99
N GLY A 36 10.53 -0.68 7.94
CA GLY A 36 11.40 -0.92 9.09
C GLY A 36 12.67 -0.09 9.07
N LEU A 37 13.82 -0.71 9.36
CA LEU A 37 15.14 -0.08 9.27
C LEU A 37 15.39 0.50 7.86
N THR A 38 14.88 -0.17 6.84
CA THR A 38 14.95 0.24 5.44
C THR A 38 13.55 0.19 4.82
N PRO A 39 13.35 0.79 3.63
CA PRO A 39 12.08 0.71 2.90
C PRO A 39 11.84 -0.68 2.25
N LEU A 40 12.47 -1.74 2.74
CA LEU A 40 12.31 -3.11 2.22
C LEU A 40 11.18 -3.86 2.93
N ALA A 41 11.06 -3.67 4.26
CA ALA A 41 10.03 -4.32 5.07
C ALA A 41 8.62 -3.85 4.72
N GLY A 42 7.63 -4.59 5.14
CA GLY A 42 6.21 -4.29 4.97
C GLY A 42 5.56 -5.04 3.83
N ILE A 43 4.68 -4.37 3.12
CA ILE A 43 3.97 -4.96 1.98
C ILE A 43 4.92 -5.21 0.80
N PRO A 44 4.68 -6.25 -0.04
CA PRO A 44 5.42 -6.41 -1.28
C PRO A 44 5.19 -5.19 -2.17
N MET A 45 6.25 -4.75 -2.84
CA MET A 45 6.20 -3.61 -3.78
C MET A 45 6.43 -4.12 -5.21
N VAL A 46 6.62 -3.24 -6.15
CA VAL A 46 6.84 -3.71 -7.53
C VAL A 46 8.07 -4.64 -7.61
N THR A 47 9.20 -4.23 -7.02
CA THR A 47 10.47 -5.00 -7.06
C THR A 47 10.97 -5.45 -5.68
N ARG A 48 10.48 -4.87 -4.58
CA ARG A 48 10.89 -5.19 -3.22
C ARG A 48 10.04 -6.30 -2.63
N SER A 49 10.69 -7.22 -1.88
CA SER A 49 10.02 -8.41 -1.33
C SER A 49 8.90 -8.08 -0.33
N GLY A 50 9.04 -7.00 0.45
CA GLY A 50 8.26 -6.85 1.67
C GLY A 50 8.67 -7.88 2.72
N ASP A 51 7.78 -8.14 3.68
CA ASP A 51 8.00 -9.10 4.77
C ASP A 51 8.14 -10.52 4.24
N LEU A 52 9.08 -11.25 4.83
CA LEU A 52 9.32 -12.65 4.54
C LEU A 52 9.87 -13.36 5.80
N ASP A 53 9.89 -14.68 5.80
CA ASP A 53 10.58 -15.44 6.82
C ASP A 53 12.09 -15.14 6.75
N PRO A 54 12.72 -14.64 7.83
CA PRO A 54 14.16 -14.32 7.85
C PRO A 54 15.05 -15.50 7.44
N SER A 55 14.62 -16.73 7.68
CA SER A 55 15.37 -17.94 7.33
C SER A 55 15.52 -18.14 5.82
N VAL A 56 14.59 -17.59 5.02
CA VAL A 56 14.65 -17.65 3.55
C VAL A 56 15.91 -16.97 3.04
N VAL A 57 16.32 -15.85 3.63
CA VAL A 57 17.51 -15.10 3.22
C VAL A 57 18.77 -15.95 3.37
N THR A 58 18.97 -16.49 4.57
CA THR A 58 20.16 -17.34 4.87
C THR A 58 20.14 -18.66 4.11
N PHE A 59 18.96 -19.22 3.87
CA PHE A 59 18.79 -20.41 3.05
C PHE A 59 19.22 -20.17 1.60
N LEU A 60 18.74 -19.10 0.98
CA LEU A 60 19.08 -18.75 -0.39
C LEU A 60 20.56 -18.39 -0.53
N MET A 61 21.12 -17.62 0.42
CA MET A 61 22.56 -17.32 0.43
C MET A 61 23.42 -18.59 0.42
N LYS A 62 23.06 -19.59 1.23
CA LYS A 62 23.78 -20.87 1.29
C LYS A 62 23.57 -21.70 0.01
N LYS A 63 22.33 -21.73 -0.51
CA LYS A 63 21.98 -22.55 -1.68
C LYS A 63 22.59 -22.02 -2.97
N GLU A 64 22.53 -20.70 -3.18
CA GLU A 64 22.96 -20.02 -4.40
C GLU A 64 24.40 -19.49 -4.30
N GLY A 65 25.02 -19.57 -3.12
CA GLY A 65 26.36 -19.01 -2.88
C GLY A 65 26.41 -17.48 -2.85
N TRP A 66 25.29 -16.81 -2.53
CA TRP A 66 25.21 -15.36 -2.56
C TRP A 66 25.94 -14.71 -1.39
N THR A 67 26.58 -13.59 -1.68
CA THR A 67 27.02 -12.61 -0.68
C THR A 67 25.82 -11.89 -0.05
N ALA A 68 26.04 -11.17 1.03
CA ALA A 68 25.00 -10.34 1.64
C ALA A 68 24.48 -9.26 0.68
N GLU A 69 25.39 -8.65 -0.11
CA GLU A 69 25.03 -7.62 -1.10
C GLU A 69 24.16 -8.18 -2.24
N GLU A 70 24.47 -9.39 -2.72
CA GLU A 70 23.68 -10.07 -3.74
C GLU A 70 22.28 -10.43 -3.21
N ALA A 71 22.18 -10.89 -1.97
CA ALA A 71 20.91 -11.16 -1.31
C ALA A 71 20.08 -9.87 -1.14
N GLU A 72 20.72 -8.78 -0.69
CA GLU A 72 20.07 -7.48 -0.57
C GLU A 72 19.57 -6.97 -1.94
N ASN A 73 20.37 -7.06 -2.98
CA ASN A 73 19.98 -6.69 -4.34
C ASN A 73 18.81 -7.54 -4.85
N MET A 74 18.80 -8.85 -4.57
CA MET A 74 17.70 -9.73 -4.93
C MET A 74 16.38 -9.27 -4.26
N LEU A 75 16.40 -9.00 -2.96
CA LEU A 75 15.22 -8.58 -2.20
C LEU A 75 14.71 -7.19 -2.60
N ASN A 76 15.61 -6.27 -2.96
CA ASN A 76 15.24 -4.90 -3.33
C ASN A 76 14.84 -4.72 -4.79
N LYS A 77 15.43 -5.49 -5.73
CA LYS A 77 15.35 -5.21 -7.17
C LYS A 77 14.72 -6.31 -8.00
N LYS A 78 14.63 -7.56 -7.48
CA LYS A 78 14.23 -8.73 -8.27
C LYS A 78 13.17 -9.58 -7.57
N SER A 79 12.48 -9.03 -6.60
CA SER A 79 11.43 -9.66 -5.79
C SER A 79 10.08 -8.98 -6.01
N GLY A 80 9.22 -8.98 -5.01
CA GLY A 80 7.92 -8.31 -5.04
C GLY A 80 6.97 -8.86 -6.10
N VAL A 81 6.08 -7.97 -6.55
CA VAL A 81 5.05 -8.32 -7.55
C VAL A 81 5.67 -8.78 -8.87
N GLN A 82 6.78 -8.15 -9.28
CA GLN A 82 7.60 -8.57 -10.42
C GLN A 82 8.11 -9.99 -10.25
N GLY A 83 8.74 -10.30 -9.11
CA GLY A 83 9.33 -11.61 -8.85
C GLY A 83 8.28 -12.74 -8.85
N ILE A 84 7.09 -12.49 -8.30
CA ILE A 84 5.99 -13.45 -8.30
C ILE A 84 5.44 -13.63 -9.70
N SER A 85 5.12 -12.55 -10.40
CA SER A 85 4.52 -12.59 -11.75
C SER A 85 5.50 -13.10 -12.82
N GLY A 86 6.78 -12.81 -12.66
CA GLY A 86 7.80 -13.08 -13.69
C GLY A 86 7.76 -12.12 -14.88
N LEU A 87 7.02 -11.01 -14.77
CA LEU A 87 6.88 -9.99 -15.81
C LEU A 87 7.82 -8.80 -15.57
N ALA A 88 7.84 -7.85 -16.48
CA ALA A 88 8.55 -6.58 -16.32
C ALA A 88 8.04 -5.78 -15.10
N PRO A 89 8.85 -4.89 -14.50
CA PRO A 89 8.47 -4.15 -13.28
C PRO A 89 7.53 -2.96 -13.58
N ASP A 90 6.49 -3.20 -14.35
CA ASP A 90 5.37 -2.25 -14.54
C ASP A 90 4.11 -2.83 -13.93
N PHE A 91 3.63 -2.17 -12.86
CA PHE A 91 2.46 -2.63 -12.13
C PHE A 91 1.20 -2.71 -13.01
N ARG A 92 1.05 -1.80 -13.99
CA ARG A 92 -0.10 -1.76 -14.91
C ARG A 92 -0.11 -2.96 -15.85
N GLU A 93 1.08 -3.36 -16.35
CA GLU A 93 1.21 -4.54 -17.20
C GLU A 93 0.92 -5.82 -16.40
N ILE A 94 1.42 -5.91 -15.16
CA ILE A 94 1.18 -7.06 -14.27
C ILE A 94 -0.32 -7.14 -13.92
N GLU A 95 -0.97 -6.02 -13.58
CA GLU A 95 -2.40 -5.98 -13.32
C GLU A 95 -3.20 -6.38 -14.57
N ALA A 96 -2.87 -5.84 -15.73
CA ALA A 96 -3.55 -6.22 -16.97
C ALA A 96 -3.41 -7.71 -17.28
N ALA A 97 -2.23 -8.29 -17.08
CA ALA A 97 -1.96 -9.71 -17.27
C ALA A 97 -2.73 -10.60 -16.27
N SER A 98 -3.05 -10.09 -15.09
CA SER A 98 -3.82 -10.83 -14.06
C SER A 98 -5.30 -11.05 -14.41
N TYR A 99 -5.82 -10.33 -15.40
CA TYR A 99 -7.19 -10.52 -15.91
C TYR A 99 -7.26 -11.49 -17.12
N GLY A 100 -6.11 -11.96 -17.59
CA GLY A 100 -5.99 -12.97 -18.66
C GLY A 100 -5.61 -14.33 -18.09
N ASP A 101 -4.95 -15.14 -18.93
CA ASP A 101 -4.55 -16.51 -18.58
C ASP A 101 -3.18 -16.58 -17.85
N ASN A 102 -2.76 -15.51 -17.18
CA ASN A 102 -1.48 -15.48 -16.46
C ASN A 102 -1.70 -15.71 -14.95
N GLU A 103 -1.73 -16.96 -14.53
CA GLU A 103 -1.91 -17.38 -13.15
C GLU A 103 -0.91 -16.73 -12.18
N ARG A 104 0.36 -16.57 -12.59
CA ARG A 104 1.38 -15.93 -11.74
C ARG A 104 1.11 -14.45 -11.53
N ALA A 105 0.62 -13.75 -12.54
CA ALA A 105 0.24 -12.34 -12.41
C ALA A 105 -0.98 -12.20 -11.50
N GLU A 106 -1.97 -13.11 -11.61
CA GLU A 106 -3.12 -13.16 -10.71
C GLU A 106 -2.69 -13.35 -9.25
N ILE A 107 -1.86 -14.36 -8.98
CA ILE A 107 -1.31 -14.61 -7.64
C ILE A 107 -0.54 -13.39 -7.11
N ALA A 108 0.25 -12.73 -7.95
CA ALA A 108 1.03 -11.55 -7.56
C ALA A 108 0.11 -10.38 -7.13
N ILE A 109 -0.94 -10.13 -7.90
CA ILE A 109 -1.92 -9.07 -7.60
C ILE A 109 -2.75 -9.41 -6.36
N GLU A 110 -3.21 -10.66 -6.22
CA GLU A 110 -3.96 -11.08 -5.04
C GLU A 110 -3.10 -11.04 -3.77
N LYS A 111 -1.83 -11.44 -3.84
CA LYS A 111 -0.88 -11.30 -2.73
C LYS A 111 -0.70 -9.84 -2.33
N PHE A 112 -0.55 -8.94 -3.31
CA PHE A 112 -0.43 -7.50 -3.06
C PHE A 112 -1.66 -6.94 -2.33
N LYS A 113 -2.87 -7.24 -2.82
CA LYS A 113 -4.13 -6.82 -2.18
C LYS A 113 -4.27 -7.39 -0.76
N TYR A 114 -3.94 -8.68 -0.59
CA TYR A 114 -4.04 -9.38 0.69
C TYR A 114 -3.11 -8.75 1.74
N GLU A 115 -1.85 -8.47 1.40
CA GLU A 115 -0.91 -7.86 2.34
C GLU A 115 -1.32 -6.45 2.74
N ILE A 116 -1.82 -5.64 1.82
CA ILE A 116 -2.31 -4.30 2.14
C ILE A 116 -3.49 -4.39 3.12
N ALA A 117 -4.48 -5.24 2.84
CA ALA A 117 -5.62 -5.45 3.72
C ALA A 117 -5.18 -5.96 5.11
N SER A 118 -4.21 -6.88 5.15
CA SER A 118 -3.65 -7.41 6.41
C SER A 118 -2.96 -6.33 7.23
N TYR A 119 -2.20 -5.43 6.60
CA TYR A 119 -1.58 -4.29 7.27
C TYR A 119 -2.60 -3.26 7.77
N ILE A 120 -3.67 -2.99 7.01
CA ILE A 120 -4.77 -2.14 7.46
C ILE A 120 -5.43 -2.73 8.72
N ALA A 121 -5.72 -4.04 8.71
CA ALA A 121 -6.29 -4.73 9.86
C ALA A 121 -5.34 -4.74 11.08
N LYS A 122 -4.04 -4.98 10.86
CA LYS A 122 -3.00 -4.87 11.90
C LYS A 122 -3.02 -3.48 12.55
N TYR A 123 -3.15 -2.43 11.76
CA TYR A 123 -3.14 -1.05 12.25
C TYR A 123 -4.47 -0.65 12.91
N ALA A 124 -5.58 -1.25 12.50
CA ALA A 124 -6.82 -1.13 13.26
C ALA A 124 -6.68 -1.71 14.67
N VAL A 125 -5.93 -2.81 14.83
CA VAL A 125 -5.60 -3.35 16.16
C VAL A 125 -4.70 -2.39 16.94
N ALA A 126 -3.66 -1.84 16.32
CA ALA A 126 -2.72 -0.91 16.97
C ALA A 126 -3.41 0.36 17.53
N MET A 127 -4.41 0.87 16.81
CA MET A 127 -5.17 2.08 17.17
C MET A 127 -6.48 1.78 17.91
N ASN A 128 -6.82 0.49 18.16
CA ASN A 128 -8.13 0.07 18.68
C ASN A 128 -9.29 0.65 17.84
N GLY A 129 -9.24 0.41 16.54
CA GLY A 129 -10.21 0.87 15.54
C GLY A 129 -9.59 1.70 14.43
N VAL A 130 -10.37 1.98 13.40
CA VAL A 130 -10.01 2.85 12.29
C VAL A 130 -11.26 3.61 11.81
N ASP A 131 -11.12 4.90 11.56
CA ASP A 131 -12.20 5.75 11.04
C ASP A 131 -12.08 5.92 9.53
N TYR A 132 -10.84 6.04 9.04
CA TYR A 132 -10.54 6.40 7.66
C TYR A 132 -9.41 5.57 7.08
N ILE A 133 -9.60 5.11 5.84
CA ILE A 133 -8.55 4.56 5.00
C ILE A 133 -8.32 5.54 3.86
N VAL A 134 -7.06 5.90 3.60
CA VAL A 134 -6.69 6.85 2.54
C VAL A 134 -5.76 6.15 1.56
N PHE A 135 -6.19 6.06 0.31
CA PHE A 135 -5.36 5.62 -0.81
C PHE A 135 -4.69 6.81 -1.48
N THR A 136 -3.39 6.71 -1.73
CA THR A 136 -2.57 7.72 -2.40
C THR A 136 -1.43 7.03 -3.17
N GLY A 137 -0.66 7.80 -3.95
CA GLY A 137 0.37 7.26 -4.82
C GLY A 137 -0.19 6.65 -6.11
N GLY A 138 0.65 6.46 -7.12
CA GLY A 138 0.21 6.15 -8.48
C GLY A 138 -0.72 4.94 -8.61
N VAL A 139 -0.49 3.87 -7.86
CA VAL A 139 -1.36 2.69 -7.80
C VAL A 139 -2.63 2.99 -7.02
N GLY A 140 -2.49 3.60 -5.82
CA GLY A 140 -3.62 3.96 -4.96
C GLY A 140 -4.60 4.93 -5.63
N GLU A 141 -4.08 5.87 -6.40
CA GLU A 141 -4.88 6.90 -7.09
C GLU A 141 -5.55 6.38 -8.36
N ASN A 142 -4.91 5.46 -9.11
CA ASN A 142 -5.31 5.15 -10.47
C ASN A 142 -5.83 3.72 -10.69
N GLN A 143 -5.55 2.76 -9.79
CA GLN A 143 -5.91 1.35 -9.98
C GLN A 143 -7.22 0.99 -9.26
N ILE A 144 -8.33 1.15 -9.98
CA ILE A 144 -9.71 0.96 -9.50
C ILE A 144 -9.91 -0.42 -8.88
N ASN A 145 -9.44 -1.48 -9.56
CA ASN A 145 -9.64 -2.86 -9.10
C ASN A 145 -8.74 -3.24 -7.93
N ILE A 146 -7.60 -2.57 -7.76
CA ILE A 146 -6.74 -2.75 -6.59
C ILE A 146 -7.45 -2.21 -5.35
N ARG A 147 -7.96 -0.97 -5.39
CA ARG A 147 -8.71 -0.38 -4.27
C ARG A 147 -9.93 -1.22 -3.93
N ARG A 148 -10.71 -1.62 -4.97
CA ARG A 148 -11.87 -2.49 -4.81
C ARG A 148 -11.51 -3.78 -4.08
N GLY A 149 -10.54 -4.56 -4.58
CA GLY A 149 -10.18 -5.84 -4.00
C GLY A 149 -9.56 -5.74 -2.60
N ILE A 150 -8.92 -4.63 -2.23
CA ILE A 150 -8.48 -4.36 -0.86
C ILE A 150 -9.70 -4.12 0.03
N CYS A 151 -10.64 -3.25 -0.38
CA CYS A 151 -11.82 -2.91 0.40
C CYS A 151 -12.75 -4.13 0.61
N GLU A 152 -12.93 -4.98 -0.39
CA GLU A 152 -13.70 -6.22 -0.29
C GLU A 152 -13.13 -7.17 0.80
N LYS A 153 -11.81 -7.22 0.96
CA LYS A 153 -11.17 -8.00 2.04
C LYS A 153 -11.37 -7.40 3.45
N LEU A 154 -11.86 -6.16 3.54
CA LEU A 154 -12.06 -5.42 4.80
C LEU A 154 -13.54 -5.24 5.17
N GLU A 155 -14.46 -5.92 4.48
CA GLU A 155 -15.91 -5.84 4.78
C GLU A 155 -16.22 -6.21 6.23
N PHE A 156 -15.48 -7.16 6.82
CA PHE A 156 -15.63 -7.54 8.22
C PHE A 156 -15.35 -6.41 9.22
N MET A 157 -14.62 -5.35 8.79
CA MET A 157 -14.37 -4.14 9.57
C MET A 157 -15.43 -3.05 9.32
N GLY A 158 -16.42 -3.33 8.49
CA GLY A 158 -17.45 -2.37 8.11
C GLY A 158 -17.07 -1.43 6.97
N VAL A 159 -16.02 -1.79 6.20
CA VAL A 159 -15.69 -1.11 4.93
C VAL A 159 -16.71 -1.53 3.89
N LYS A 160 -17.36 -0.56 3.24
CA LYS A 160 -18.26 -0.78 2.10
C LYS A 160 -17.85 0.15 0.98
N ILE A 161 -17.28 -0.42 -0.08
CA ILE A 161 -16.89 0.37 -1.25
C ILE A 161 -18.10 0.70 -2.12
N ASP A 162 -18.14 1.94 -2.62
CA ASP A 162 -19.07 2.38 -3.65
C ASP A 162 -18.40 2.20 -5.01
N LEU A 163 -18.93 1.32 -5.86
CA LEU A 163 -18.31 0.97 -7.13
C LEU A 163 -18.36 2.11 -8.15
N ASP A 164 -19.41 2.93 -8.11
CA ASP A 164 -19.56 4.07 -9.01
C ASP A 164 -18.58 5.19 -8.60
N GLU A 165 -18.54 5.50 -7.29
CA GLU A 165 -17.61 6.48 -6.75
C GLU A 165 -16.14 6.05 -6.88
N ASN A 166 -15.85 4.75 -6.76
CA ASN A 166 -14.51 4.20 -6.97
C ASN A 166 -14.06 4.22 -8.44
N ASN A 167 -14.99 4.34 -9.39
CA ASN A 167 -14.67 4.36 -10.82
C ASN A 167 -14.07 5.72 -11.26
N MET A 168 -12.94 6.08 -10.66
CA MET A 168 -12.23 7.35 -10.89
C MET A 168 -10.72 7.16 -10.82
N ARG A 169 -9.97 8.14 -11.31
CA ARG A 169 -8.49 8.15 -11.32
C ARG A 169 -7.98 9.55 -11.03
N GLY A 170 -6.97 9.65 -10.14
CA GLY A 170 -6.23 10.88 -9.89
C GLY A 170 -7.04 12.04 -9.29
N GLU A 171 -8.20 11.79 -8.69
CA GLU A 171 -9.06 12.81 -8.09
C GLU A 171 -9.18 12.60 -6.57
N GLU A 172 -9.37 13.68 -5.83
CA GLU A 172 -9.71 13.61 -4.41
C GLU A 172 -11.20 13.25 -4.26
N LYS A 173 -11.46 12.08 -3.66
CA LYS A 173 -12.83 11.57 -3.57
C LYS A 173 -13.05 10.59 -2.42
N VAL A 174 -14.25 10.59 -1.87
CA VAL A 174 -14.78 9.50 -1.03
C VAL A 174 -15.24 8.38 -1.94
N ILE A 175 -14.77 7.16 -1.70
CA ILE A 175 -15.10 5.98 -2.52
C ILE A 175 -15.80 4.89 -1.72
N SER A 176 -16.25 5.21 -0.51
CA SER A 176 -17.09 4.32 0.33
C SER A 176 -18.54 4.77 0.35
N THR A 177 -19.45 3.82 0.52
CA THR A 177 -20.89 4.10 0.64
C THR A 177 -21.20 4.98 1.87
N PRO A 178 -22.33 5.69 1.90
CA PRO A 178 -22.73 6.51 3.04
C PRO A 178 -22.88 5.74 4.36
N ASP A 179 -23.27 4.45 4.30
CA ASP A 179 -23.45 3.56 5.45
C ASP A 179 -22.19 2.75 5.81
N SER A 180 -21.06 2.96 5.10
CA SER A 180 -19.77 2.39 5.50
C SER A 180 -19.33 2.92 6.86
N THR A 181 -18.98 2.03 7.79
CA THR A 181 -18.49 2.41 9.13
C THR A 181 -17.11 3.05 9.02
N VAL A 182 -16.23 2.44 8.25
CA VAL A 182 -14.90 2.98 7.93
C VAL A 182 -14.99 3.70 6.59
N LYS A 183 -14.67 4.97 6.56
CA LYS A 183 -14.69 5.75 5.31
C LYS A 183 -13.41 5.55 4.52
N VAL A 184 -13.55 5.47 3.20
CA VAL A 184 -12.42 5.28 2.29
C VAL A 184 -12.31 6.47 1.36
N TYR A 185 -11.10 7.03 1.31
CA TYR A 185 -10.76 8.20 0.48
C TYR A 185 -9.66 7.85 -0.51
N VAL A 186 -9.70 8.50 -1.66
CA VAL A 186 -8.53 8.68 -2.51
C VAL A 186 -8.10 10.14 -2.37
N ILE A 187 -6.82 10.34 -2.08
CA ILE A 187 -6.23 11.69 -1.98
C ILE A 187 -4.94 11.69 -2.79
N PRO A 188 -4.88 12.43 -3.90
CA PRO A 188 -3.67 12.50 -4.72
C PRO A 188 -2.48 13.05 -3.94
N THR A 189 -1.32 12.43 -4.15
CA THR A 189 -0.05 12.89 -3.59
C THR A 189 0.35 14.23 -4.22
N ASN A 190 0.77 15.19 -3.38
CA ASN A 190 1.29 16.47 -3.84
C ASN A 190 2.63 16.78 -3.16
N GLU A 191 3.68 16.08 -3.58
CA GLU A 191 5.03 16.21 -3.04
C GLU A 191 5.63 17.59 -3.33
N GLU A 192 5.39 18.13 -4.52
CA GLU A 192 5.90 19.44 -4.93
C GLU A 192 5.38 20.56 -4.02
N LEU A 193 4.11 20.52 -3.66
CA LEU A 193 3.51 21.47 -2.74
C LEU A 193 4.14 21.38 -1.34
N MET A 194 4.45 20.18 -0.86
CA MET A 194 5.11 19.99 0.42
C MET A 194 6.54 20.52 0.39
N ILE A 195 7.30 20.22 -0.65
CA ILE A 195 8.65 20.77 -0.86
C ILE A 195 8.60 22.31 -0.87
N ALA A 196 7.67 22.90 -1.61
CA ALA A 196 7.52 24.34 -1.66
C ALA A 196 7.17 24.96 -0.30
N LYS A 197 6.26 24.34 0.46
CA LYS A 197 5.88 24.79 1.82
C LYS A 197 7.06 24.71 2.79
N GLU A 198 7.79 23.60 2.82
CA GLU A 198 8.95 23.41 3.70
C GLU A 198 10.10 24.36 3.31
N THR A 199 10.38 24.52 2.02
CA THR A 199 11.35 25.50 1.54
C THR A 199 10.99 26.91 2.03
N LYS A 200 9.74 27.33 1.85
CA LYS A 200 9.26 28.64 2.32
C LYS A 200 9.40 28.81 3.84
N ARG A 201 9.22 27.73 4.62
CA ARG A 201 9.37 27.76 6.08
C ARG A 201 10.82 27.95 6.50
N LEU A 202 11.77 27.33 5.77
CA LEU A 202 13.19 27.36 6.09
C LEU A 202 13.91 28.64 5.68
N ILE A 203 13.41 29.37 4.68
CA ILE A 203 14.02 30.61 4.19
C ILE A 203 13.44 31.88 4.83
N LYS A 204 12.55 31.74 5.81
CA LYS A 204 12.07 32.84 6.66
C LYS A 204 13.01 33.03 7.85
#